data_e882347b9a1af7dd2c938cf94ac9f93b
#
_entry.id   e882347b9a1af7dd2c938cf94ac9f93b
#
_cell.length_a   1.000
_cell.length_b   1.000
_cell.length_c   1.000
_cell.angle_alpha   90.00
_cell.angle_beta   90.00
_cell.angle_gamma   90.00
#
_symmetry.space_group_name_H-M   'P 1'
#
loop_
_entity.id
_entity.type
_entity.pdbx_description
1 polymer ?
#
loop_
_entity_poly.entity_id
_entity_poly.type
_entity_poly.pdbx_seq_one_letter_code
_entity_poly.pdbx_strand_id
1 'polypeptide(L)'
;MSPATADQSPLEVDYLVIGAGAMGMAFVDTLLSETDATVAIIDRNNQPGGHWTRAYPFVRLHQPSAFYGVTSKDLGTGAIDTDGPNAGLHELATSDEILDYFDRVMRDTFLPSGRVSYFPMSTYEGSDSQEPGVERFRSLVTGASTEVIVRRRIVDASYQNVSVPAMTPPRYEIADGVQCVPPNALATLSSPWARFTVVGSGKTGIDVCLWLLEHNVDPDNITWIMPRDAWLLDRARIQPRLEGAPKPADSGAWMHGALHAETIDEVLAGFEAAGMVMRIAPEITPTAYRCATVTRTELASLRRIKNIVRHGKVQRIGLDSVTFDEITVAAHPGTLYIDCTADGLERRPTVPMFSESRITLQPVIPCQQVFSAAFAAHVEAAYGDDDVRNTICAPSPHPDDAQDLLGYMIEIYSRV
;
A
#
# COMPACT_ATOMS: atom_id res chain seq x y z
N MET A 1 45.59 -18.64 -2.75
CA MET A 1 45.38 -18.17 -4.13
C MET A 1 44.15 -17.29 -4.05
N SER A 2 44.33 -15.97 -4.08
CA SER A 2 43.22 -15.02 -4.20
C SER A 2 42.55 -15.24 -5.55
N PRO A 3 41.19 -15.28 -5.61
CA PRO A 3 40.51 -15.29 -6.90
C PRO A 3 40.86 -13.98 -7.61
N ALA A 4 41.26 -14.07 -8.85
CA ALA A 4 41.48 -12.95 -9.73
C ALA A 4 40.18 -12.13 -9.77
N THR A 5 40.26 -10.85 -9.41
CA THR A 5 39.25 -9.84 -9.72
C THR A 5 39.16 -9.79 -11.25
N ALA A 6 38.10 -10.35 -11.80
CA ALA A 6 37.74 -10.10 -13.18
C ALA A 6 37.58 -8.57 -13.33
N ASP A 7 38.33 -8.01 -14.22
CA ASP A 7 38.26 -6.60 -14.67
C ASP A 7 36.90 -6.46 -15.39
N GLN A 8 35.82 -6.35 -14.62
CA GLN A 8 34.51 -6.03 -15.16
C GLN A 8 34.43 -4.50 -15.19
N SER A 9 34.37 -3.94 -16.40
CA SER A 9 34.02 -2.53 -16.58
C SER A 9 32.80 -2.21 -15.71
N PRO A 10 32.80 -1.06 -15.03
CA PRO A 10 31.67 -0.69 -14.16
C PRO A 10 30.35 -0.76 -14.96
N LEU A 11 29.30 -1.22 -14.30
CA LEU A 11 27.96 -1.22 -14.88
C LEU A 11 27.56 0.22 -15.21
N GLU A 12 27.15 0.49 -16.43
CA GLU A 12 26.76 1.82 -16.88
C GLU A 12 25.32 1.81 -17.35
N VAL A 13 24.47 2.70 -16.77
CA VAL A 13 23.05 2.80 -17.07
C VAL A 13 22.56 4.24 -17.07
N ASP A 14 21.42 4.50 -17.70
CA ASP A 14 20.78 5.81 -17.64
C ASP A 14 20.12 6.05 -16.27
N TYR A 15 19.45 5.02 -15.75
CA TYR A 15 18.74 5.12 -14.46
C TYR A 15 19.09 3.95 -13.52
N LEU A 16 19.29 4.29 -12.24
CA LEU A 16 19.37 3.31 -11.16
C LEU A 16 18.07 3.38 -10.34
N VAL A 17 17.27 2.32 -10.38
CA VAL A 17 15.98 2.24 -9.66
C VAL A 17 16.16 1.47 -8.36
N ILE A 18 15.84 2.11 -7.24
CA ILE A 18 15.92 1.52 -5.90
C ILE A 18 14.52 1.02 -5.51
N GLY A 19 14.34 -0.29 -5.58
CA GLY A 19 13.09 -0.99 -5.26
C GLY A 19 12.33 -1.50 -6.48
N ALA A 20 12.10 -2.81 -6.53
CA ALA A 20 11.26 -3.50 -7.52
C ALA A 20 9.82 -3.74 -6.98
N GLY A 21 9.32 -2.84 -6.14
CA GLY A 21 7.92 -2.81 -5.74
C GLY A 21 7.03 -2.22 -6.84
N ALA A 22 5.72 -2.14 -6.60
CA ALA A 22 4.75 -1.70 -7.59
C ALA A 22 5.10 -0.34 -8.24
N MET A 23 5.58 0.63 -7.47
CA MET A 23 5.98 1.94 -8.01
C MET A 23 7.22 1.84 -8.90
N GLY A 24 8.26 1.12 -8.47
CA GLY A 24 9.46 0.93 -9.28
C GLY A 24 9.17 0.20 -10.59
N MET A 25 8.36 -0.86 -10.53
CA MET A 25 7.94 -1.61 -11.71
C MET A 25 7.12 -0.75 -12.68
N ALA A 26 6.17 0.05 -12.19
CA ALA A 26 5.35 0.92 -13.04
C ALA A 26 6.16 2.05 -13.67
N PHE A 27 7.10 2.63 -12.92
CA PHE A 27 8.01 3.65 -13.45
C PHE A 27 8.86 3.08 -14.59
N VAL A 28 9.50 1.92 -14.38
CA VAL A 28 10.36 1.29 -15.38
C VAL A 28 9.57 0.89 -16.62
N ASP A 29 8.38 0.31 -16.46
CA ASP A 29 7.53 -0.08 -17.58
C ASP A 29 7.23 1.09 -18.53
N THR A 30 6.77 2.20 -17.97
CA THR A 30 6.46 3.41 -18.75
C THR A 30 7.75 4.01 -19.36
N LEU A 31 8.84 4.08 -18.60
CA LEU A 31 10.12 4.58 -19.10
C LEU A 31 10.64 3.78 -20.30
N LEU A 32 10.55 2.45 -20.24
CA LEU A 32 10.95 1.56 -21.32
C LEU A 32 10.06 1.69 -22.57
N SER A 33 8.78 1.98 -22.40
CA SER A 33 7.86 2.17 -23.52
C SER A 33 8.03 3.53 -24.23
N GLU A 34 8.47 4.56 -23.51
CA GLU A 34 8.54 5.92 -24.02
C GLU A 34 9.97 6.40 -24.33
N THR A 35 10.99 5.63 -23.95
CA THR A 35 12.41 5.97 -24.18
C THR A 35 13.25 4.76 -24.55
N ASP A 36 14.49 4.99 -25.00
CA ASP A 36 15.50 3.96 -25.22
C ASP A 36 16.45 3.78 -24.02
N ALA A 37 16.06 4.27 -22.84
CA ALA A 37 16.89 4.27 -21.65
C ALA A 37 17.27 2.86 -21.16
N THR A 38 18.46 2.75 -20.60
CA THR A 38 18.96 1.57 -19.89
C THR A 38 18.78 1.74 -18.39
N VAL A 39 18.39 0.65 -17.69
CA VAL A 39 17.99 0.68 -16.28
C VAL A 39 18.67 -0.42 -15.50
N ALA A 40 19.22 -0.10 -14.33
CA ALA A 40 19.53 -1.09 -13.30
C ALA A 40 18.46 -1.01 -12.20
N ILE A 41 17.89 -2.14 -11.83
CA ILE A 41 16.93 -2.23 -10.73
C ILE A 41 17.58 -3.02 -9.59
N ILE A 42 17.61 -2.45 -8.40
CA ILE A 42 18.06 -3.14 -7.18
C ILE A 42 16.90 -3.32 -6.22
N ASP A 43 16.80 -4.49 -5.58
CA ASP A 43 15.80 -4.74 -4.54
C ASP A 43 16.35 -5.61 -3.43
N ARG A 44 15.95 -5.32 -2.18
CA ARG A 44 16.33 -6.10 -1.00
C ARG A 44 15.67 -7.49 -0.93
N ASN A 45 14.57 -7.68 -1.64
CA ASN A 45 13.86 -8.95 -1.72
C ASN A 45 14.44 -9.82 -2.83
N ASN A 46 14.14 -11.12 -2.77
CA ASN A 46 14.57 -12.10 -3.75
C ASN A 46 13.78 -12.06 -5.08
N GLN A 47 12.66 -11.35 -5.10
CA GLN A 47 11.78 -11.23 -6.25
C GLN A 47 11.08 -9.85 -6.27
N PRO A 48 10.56 -9.42 -7.45
CA PRO A 48 9.75 -8.22 -7.55
C PRO A 48 8.47 -8.31 -6.73
N GLY A 49 7.89 -7.15 -6.36
CA GLY A 49 6.61 -7.08 -5.65
C GLY A 49 6.69 -6.29 -4.33
N GLY A 50 7.90 -5.92 -3.87
CA GLY A 50 8.06 -5.07 -2.68
C GLY A 50 7.45 -5.69 -1.43
N HIS A 51 6.57 -4.98 -0.74
CA HIS A 51 5.94 -5.43 0.51
C HIS A 51 5.01 -6.65 0.35
N TRP A 52 4.53 -6.94 -0.87
CA TRP A 52 3.73 -8.14 -1.16
C TRP A 52 4.48 -9.43 -0.83
N THR A 53 5.81 -9.43 -0.92
CA THR A 53 6.65 -10.58 -0.53
C THR A 53 6.55 -10.94 0.96
N ARG A 54 5.96 -10.05 1.78
CA ARG A 54 5.77 -10.20 3.23
C ARG A 54 4.30 -10.07 3.65
N ALA A 55 3.39 -9.90 2.69
CA ALA A 55 1.97 -9.82 2.95
C ALA A 55 1.42 -11.15 3.52
N TYR A 56 0.29 -11.08 4.22
CA TYR A 56 -0.37 -12.29 4.71
C TYR A 56 -1.10 -13.02 3.57
N PRO A 57 -1.18 -14.37 3.59
CA PRO A 57 -1.61 -15.16 2.43
C PRO A 57 -3.05 -14.91 1.96
N PHE A 58 -3.93 -14.43 2.84
CA PHE A 58 -5.34 -14.16 2.51
C PHE A 58 -5.60 -12.70 2.13
N VAL A 59 -4.56 -11.87 1.97
CA VAL A 59 -4.74 -10.49 1.51
C VAL A 59 -5.17 -10.44 0.05
N ARG A 60 -6.11 -9.55 -0.24
CA ARG A 60 -6.47 -9.14 -1.60
C ARG A 60 -6.31 -7.64 -1.74
N LEU A 61 -6.15 -7.17 -2.98
CA LEU A 61 -6.35 -5.75 -3.26
C LEU A 61 -7.73 -5.34 -2.73
N HIS A 62 -7.86 -4.10 -2.28
CA HIS A 62 -9.15 -3.55 -1.87
C HIS A 62 -9.77 -2.66 -2.95
N GLN A 63 -9.06 -2.43 -4.03
CA GLN A 63 -9.53 -1.82 -5.28
C GLN A 63 -9.39 -2.85 -6.42
N PRO A 64 -10.13 -2.70 -7.52
CA PRO A 64 -10.02 -3.59 -8.67
C PRO A 64 -8.59 -3.80 -9.15
N SER A 65 -8.27 -5.02 -9.55
CA SER A 65 -6.94 -5.43 -10.03
C SER A 65 -6.41 -4.52 -11.14
N ALA A 66 -7.28 -4.08 -12.04
CA ALA A 66 -6.95 -3.20 -13.17
C ALA A 66 -6.31 -1.86 -12.75
N PHE A 67 -6.49 -1.41 -11.50
CA PHE A 67 -5.85 -0.18 -11.02
C PHE A 67 -4.43 -0.37 -10.50
N TYR A 68 -3.92 -1.62 -10.50
CA TYR A 68 -2.63 -1.94 -9.88
C TYR A 68 -1.59 -2.51 -10.84
N GLY A 69 -1.95 -2.76 -12.09
CA GLY A 69 -1.04 -3.23 -13.14
C GLY A 69 -0.11 -2.13 -13.67
N VAL A 70 1.01 -2.53 -14.31
CA VAL A 70 1.85 -1.63 -15.11
C VAL A 70 1.14 -1.28 -16.42
N THR A 71 1.59 -0.21 -17.09
CA THR A 71 0.91 0.34 -18.28
C THR A 71 0.87 -0.65 -19.46
N SER A 72 1.93 -1.45 -19.66
CA SER A 72 2.05 -2.38 -20.81
C SER A 72 1.30 -3.70 -20.61
N LYS A 73 0.87 -4.02 -19.40
CA LYS A 73 0.28 -5.33 -19.07
C LYS A 73 -0.70 -5.22 -17.91
N ASP A 74 -1.94 -5.56 -18.13
CA ASP A 74 -2.96 -5.54 -17.09
C ASP A 74 -2.69 -6.58 -15.99
N LEU A 75 -3.01 -6.21 -14.73
CA LEU A 75 -3.14 -7.17 -13.63
C LEU A 75 -4.59 -7.68 -13.61
N GLY A 76 -4.73 -8.99 -13.62
CA GLY A 76 -6.03 -9.65 -13.68
C GLY A 76 -6.54 -9.86 -15.11
N THR A 77 -7.79 -10.24 -15.23
CA THR A 77 -8.47 -10.59 -16.49
C THR A 77 -9.61 -9.62 -16.83
N GLY A 78 -9.92 -8.68 -15.94
CA GLY A 78 -11.08 -7.81 -16.03
C GLY A 78 -12.40 -8.52 -15.67
N ALA A 79 -12.34 -9.71 -15.09
CA ALA A 79 -13.53 -10.48 -14.72
C ALA A 79 -14.36 -9.75 -13.65
N ILE A 80 -15.66 -10.08 -13.63
CA ILE A 80 -16.58 -9.69 -12.56
C ILE A 80 -16.76 -10.90 -11.65
N ASP A 81 -16.53 -10.70 -10.35
CA ASP A 81 -16.79 -11.74 -9.35
C ASP A 81 -18.27 -12.11 -9.31
N THR A 82 -18.57 -13.40 -9.36
CA THR A 82 -19.95 -13.91 -9.43
C THR A 82 -20.53 -14.27 -8.06
N ASP A 83 -19.68 -14.44 -7.07
CA ASP A 83 -20.06 -14.86 -5.72
C ASP A 83 -19.20 -14.19 -4.65
N GLY A 84 -19.52 -14.47 -3.38
CA GLY A 84 -18.83 -13.90 -2.23
C GLY A 84 -19.12 -12.41 -1.98
N PRO A 85 -18.36 -11.78 -1.08
CA PRO A 85 -18.62 -10.40 -0.67
C PRO A 85 -18.32 -9.37 -1.76
N ASN A 86 -17.59 -9.73 -2.82
CA ASN A 86 -17.26 -8.86 -3.96
C ASN A 86 -18.14 -9.11 -5.21
N ALA A 87 -19.17 -9.97 -5.09
CA ALA A 87 -20.04 -10.33 -6.22
C ALA A 87 -20.61 -9.09 -6.95
N GLY A 88 -20.56 -9.13 -8.28
CA GLY A 88 -21.00 -8.04 -9.16
C GLY A 88 -19.99 -6.91 -9.36
N LEU A 89 -18.80 -7.00 -8.79
CA LEU A 89 -17.70 -6.03 -8.94
C LEU A 89 -16.50 -6.67 -9.61
N HIS A 90 -15.61 -5.84 -10.15
CA HIS A 90 -14.35 -6.33 -10.73
C HIS A 90 -13.49 -7.05 -9.69
N GLU A 91 -12.80 -8.08 -10.18
CA GLU A 91 -11.91 -8.96 -9.43
C GLU A 91 -10.84 -8.22 -8.61
N LEU A 92 -10.47 -8.82 -7.49
CA LEU A 92 -9.43 -8.35 -6.59
C LEU A 92 -8.29 -9.36 -6.55
N ALA A 93 -7.14 -9.00 -7.09
CA ALA A 93 -5.96 -9.86 -7.09
C ALA A 93 -5.50 -10.18 -5.66
N THR A 94 -5.13 -11.44 -5.46
CA THR A 94 -4.48 -11.96 -4.26
C THR A 94 -3.00 -11.57 -4.24
N SER A 95 -2.33 -11.75 -3.08
CA SER A 95 -0.88 -11.55 -2.99
C SER A 95 -0.09 -12.42 -3.96
N ASP A 96 -0.51 -13.67 -4.14
CA ASP A 96 0.18 -14.61 -5.02
C ASP A 96 0.04 -14.21 -6.49
N GLU A 97 -1.15 -13.77 -6.91
CA GLU A 97 -1.38 -13.25 -8.26
C GLU A 97 -0.57 -11.98 -8.55
N ILE A 98 -0.43 -11.09 -7.55
CA ILE A 98 0.38 -9.88 -7.68
C ILE A 98 1.87 -10.23 -7.80
N LEU A 99 2.37 -11.16 -6.99
CA LEU A 99 3.78 -11.58 -7.04
C LEU A 99 4.11 -12.28 -8.36
N ASP A 100 3.26 -13.22 -8.82
CA ASP A 100 3.41 -13.87 -10.11
C ASP A 100 3.35 -12.86 -11.27
N TYR A 101 2.44 -11.89 -11.18
CA TYR A 101 2.32 -10.83 -12.16
C TYR A 101 3.60 -9.99 -12.28
N PHE A 102 4.16 -9.50 -11.19
CA PHE A 102 5.39 -8.72 -11.24
C PHE A 102 6.61 -9.56 -11.66
N ASP A 103 6.67 -10.83 -11.27
CA ASP A 103 7.70 -11.75 -11.76
C ASP A 103 7.60 -11.94 -13.29
N ARG A 104 6.40 -12.11 -13.81
CA ARG A 104 6.17 -12.19 -15.27
C ARG A 104 6.53 -10.88 -15.99
N VAL A 105 6.18 -9.72 -15.44
CA VAL A 105 6.58 -8.42 -16.02
C VAL A 105 8.11 -8.31 -16.08
N MET A 106 8.81 -8.67 -15.01
CA MET A 106 10.26 -8.66 -14.98
C MET A 106 10.86 -9.62 -16.00
N ARG A 107 10.43 -10.89 -15.97
CA ARG A 107 11.01 -11.97 -16.77
C ARG A 107 10.64 -11.91 -18.25
N ASP A 108 9.39 -11.55 -18.56
CA ASP A 108 8.85 -11.66 -19.91
C ASP A 108 8.86 -10.32 -20.68
N THR A 109 9.03 -9.19 -19.97
CA THR A 109 9.03 -7.84 -20.56
C THR A 109 10.36 -7.11 -20.31
N PHE A 110 10.79 -6.95 -19.07
CA PHE A 110 11.93 -6.10 -18.74
C PHE A 110 13.25 -6.76 -19.16
N LEU A 111 13.56 -7.95 -18.70
CA LEU A 111 14.82 -8.63 -19.00
C LEU A 111 14.99 -8.92 -20.50
N PRO A 112 13.96 -9.38 -21.24
CA PRO A 112 14.10 -9.62 -22.68
C PRO A 112 14.31 -8.36 -23.52
N SER A 113 13.99 -7.18 -22.99
CA SER A 113 14.27 -5.90 -23.68
C SER A 113 15.77 -5.69 -23.92
N GLY A 114 16.66 -6.36 -23.19
CA GLY A 114 18.10 -6.13 -23.19
C GLY A 114 18.53 -4.81 -22.58
N ARG A 115 17.59 -4.01 -22.07
CA ARG A 115 17.81 -2.69 -21.48
C ARG A 115 17.74 -2.67 -19.95
N VAL A 116 17.32 -3.76 -19.31
CA VAL A 116 17.17 -3.86 -17.86
C VAL A 116 18.13 -4.88 -17.28
N SER A 117 18.88 -4.46 -16.25
CA SER A 117 19.64 -5.34 -15.36
C SER A 117 18.96 -5.39 -13.99
N TYR A 118 18.65 -6.59 -13.48
CA TYR A 118 17.97 -6.75 -12.21
C TYR A 118 18.86 -7.39 -11.15
N PHE A 119 18.99 -6.76 -9.99
CA PHE A 119 19.83 -7.19 -8.86
C PHE A 119 18.97 -7.40 -7.61
N PRO A 120 18.34 -8.58 -7.47
CA PRO A 120 17.64 -8.95 -6.25
C PRO A 120 18.61 -9.14 -5.09
N MET A 121 18.10 -9.18 -3.85
CA MET A 121 18.90 -9.36 -2.63
C MET A 121 20.05 -8.33 -2.55
N SER A 122 19.78 -7.08 -2.93
CA SER A 122 20.78 -6.00 -2.97
C SER A 122 20.25 -4.74 -2.30
N THR A 123 21.13 -4.00 -1.63
CA THR A 123 20.81 -2.75 -0.93
C THR A 123 21.66 -1.62 -1.46
N TYR A 124 21.04 -0.48 -1.66
CA TYR A 124 21.72 0.77 -2.06
C TYR A 124 22.59 1.28 -0.91
N GLU A 125 23.82 1.68 -1.19
CA GLU A 125 24.79 2.17 -0.21
C GLU A 125 25.07 3.68 -0.32
N GLY A 126 24.60 4.33 -1.39
CA GLY A 126 24.80 5.75 -1.63
C GLY A 126 25.77 6.03 -2.76
N SER A 127 25.97 7.33 -3.00
CA SER A 127 26.91 7.85 -3.98
C SER A 127 28.35 7.84 -3.42
N ASP A 128 29.33 7.67 -4.29
CA ASP A 128 30.71 7.97 -3.94
C ASP A 128 30.91 9.49 -3.88
N SER A 129 31.33 9.99 -2.72
CA SER A 129 31.56 11.43 -2.54
C SER A 129 32.72 11.97 -3.35
N GLN A 130 33.58 11.11 -3.90
CA GLN A 130 34.76 11.49 -4.65
C GLN A 130 34.53 11.46 -6.18
N GLU A 131 33.55 10.68 -6.65
CA GLU A 131 33.23 10.51 -8.07
C GLU A 131 31.75 10.77 -8.33
N PRO A 132 31.35 11.97 -8.76
CA PRO A 132 29.95 12.27 -9.07
C PRO A 132 29.39 11.31 -10.15
N GLY A 133 28.17 10.80 -9.94
CA GLY A 133 27.51 9.86 -10.85
C GLY A 133 27.91 8.40 -10.66
N VAL A 134 28.85 8.09 -9.75
CA VAL A 134 29.17 6.72 -9.34
C VAL A 134 28.36 6.38 -8.09
N GLU A 135 27.50 5.39 -8.23
CA GLU A 135 26.63 4.89 -7.18
C GLU A 135 27.07 3.48 -6.75
N ARG A 136 26.72 3.09 -5.53
CA ARG A 136 27.06 1.77 -5.00
C ARG A 136 25.87 1.04 -4.46
N PHE A 137 25.82 -0.25 -4.74
CA PHE A 137 24.92 -1.18 -4.07
C PHE A 137 25.65 -2.45 -3.66
N ARG A 138 25.15 -3.10 -2.63
CA ARG A 138 25.76 -4.28 -2.04
C ARG A 138 24.83 -5.48 -2.05
N SER A 139 25.33 -6.62 -2.46
CA SER A 139 24.65 -7.91 -2.33
C SER A 139 24.46 -8.28 -0.85
N LEU A 140 23.24 -8.55 -0.45
CA LEU A 140 22.90 -9.03 0.90
C LEU A 140 23.30 -10.50 1.12
N VAL A 141 23.60 -11.23 0.02
CA VAL A 141 23.99 -12.64 0.08
C VAL A 141 25.50 -12.79 0.21
N THR A 142 26.26 -12.07 -0.62
CA THR A 142 27.73 -12.21 -0.68
C THR A 142 28.48 -11.12 0.06
N GLY A 143 27.83 -9.98 0.35
CA GLY A 143 28.47 -8.79 0.87
C GLY A 143 29.30 -8.01 -0.16
N ALA A 144 29.37 -8.47 -1.40
CA ALA A 144 30.10 -7.80 -2.46
C ALA A 144 29.40 -6.49 -2.85
N SER A 145 30.18 -5.39 -2.93
CA SER A 145 29.73 -4.10 -3.46
C SER A 145 29.96 -4.03 -4.96
N THR A 146 29.00 -3.43 -5.65
CA THR A 146 29.05 -3.17 -7.10
C THR A 146 28.95 -1.66 -7.32
N GLU A 147 29.84 -1.14 -8.15
CA GLU A 147 29.77 0.23 -8.63
C GLU A 147 28.94 0.30 -9.91
N VAL A 148 28.15 1.37 -10.02
CA VAL A 148 27.31 1.65 -11.18
C VAL A 148 27.42 3.13 -11.56
N ILE A 149 27.74 3.40 -12.82
CA ILE A 149 27.74 4.75 -13.37
C ILE A 149 26.32 5.06 -13.83
N VAL A 150 25.72 6.07 -13.21
CA VAL A 150 24.36 6.55 -13.52
C VAL A 150 24.47 7.82 -14.36
N ARG A 151 24.07 7.72 -15.63
CA ARG A 151 24.20 8.82 -16.59
C ARG A 151 23.14 9.91 -16.43
N ARG A 152 21.98 9.54 -15.93
CA ARG A 152 20.85 10.48 -15.76
C ARG A 152 20.45 10.62 -14.32
N ARG A 153 19.67 9.68 -13.77
CA ARG A 153 19.10 9.84 -12.42
C ARG A 153 18.99 8.53 -11.65
N ILE A 154 19.07 8.66 -10.34
CA ILE A 154 18.61 7.63 -9.41
C ILE A 154 17.09 7.77 -9.27
N VAL A 155 16.36 6.66 -9.25
CA VAL A 155 14.91 6.62 -8.99
C VAL A 155 14.67 5.94 -7.67
N ASP A 156 14.28 6.70 -6.66
CA ASP A 156 13.94 6.18 -5.34
C ASP A 156 12.46 5.76 -5.29
N ALA A 157 12.21 4.49 -5.56
CA ALA A 157 10.90 3.87 -5.43
C ALA A 157 10.62 3.32 -4.01
N SER A 158 11.53 3.58 -3.06
CA SER A 158 11.44 3.12 -1.67
C SER A 158 11.02 4.22 -0.69
N TYR A 159 10.84 5.47 -1.15
CA TYR A 159 10.56 6.62 -0.29
C TYR A 159 9.32 6.44 0.60
N GLN A 160 8.28 5.78 0.11
CA GLN A 160 7.07 5.51 0.89
C GLN A 160 7.28 4.48 2.03
N ASN A 161 8.42 3.80 2.04
CA ASN A 161 8.87 2.84 3.07
C ASN A 161 7.73 1.99 3.64
N VAL A 162 7.04 1.27 2.77
CA VAL A 162 5.87 0.46 3.14
C VAL A 162 6.28 -0.64 4.11
N SER A 163 5.57 -0.74 5.22
CA SER A 163 5.74 -1.81 6.20
C SER A 163 4.43 -2.56 6.44
N VAL A 164 4.54 -3.86 6.65
CA VAL A 164 3.41 -4.74 7.02
C VAL A 164 3.73 -5.43 8.36
N PRO A 165 2.72 -5.93 9.10
CA PRO A 165 2.94 -6.46 10.46
C PRO A 165 4.00 -7.57 10.56
N ALA A 166 4.19 -8.36 9.50
CA ALA A 166 5.23 -9.40 9.48
C ALA A 166 6.68 -8.86 9.38
N MET A 167 6.86 -7.56 9.13
CA MET A 167 8.19 -6.94 8.95
C MET A 167 8.72 -6.30 10.21
N THR A 168 7.86 -5.94 11.14
CA THR A 168 8.24 -5.20 12.36
C THR A 168 7.49 -5.76 13.57
N PRO A 169 8.14 -5.80 14.74
CA PRO A 169 7.44 -6.18 15.96
C PRO A 169 6.36 -5.12 16.29
N PRO A 170 5.35 -5.51 17.09
CA PRO A 170 4.37 -4.58 17.63
C PRO A 170 5.03 -3.41 18.36
N ARG A 171 4.39 -2.24 18.30
CA ARG A 171 4.90 -1.01 18.95
C ARG A 171 4.52 -0.89 20.42
N TYR A 172 3.90 -1.91 20.97
CA TYR A 172 3.47 -2.00 22.36
C TYR A 172 4.14 -3.19 23.05
N GLU A 173 4.20 -3.13 24.37
CA GLU A 173 4.79 -4.19 25.17
C GLU A 173 3.88 -5.44 25.18
N ILE A 174 4.48 -6.61 25.07
CA ILE A 174 3.80 -7.90 25.19
C ILE A 174 4.44 -8.65 26.36
N ALA A 175 3.63 -8.99 27.36
CA ALA A 175 4.12 -9.74 28.53
C ALA A 175 4.45 -11.19 28.17
N ASP A 176 5.36 -11.77 28.92
CA ASP A 176 5.70 -13.20 28.76
C ASP A 176 4.47 -14.09 28.90
N GLY A 177 4.35 -15.07 28.01
CA GLY A 177 3.22 -16.00 27.96
C GLY A 177 2.01 -15.51 27.15
N VAL A 178 1.95 -14.24 26.76
CA VAL A 178 0.91 -13.73 25.84
C VAL A 178 1.25 -14.15 24.41
N GLN A 179 0.25 -14.69 23.71
CA GLN A 179 0.39 -15.04 22.30
C GLN A 179 -0.09 -13.87 21.43
N CYS A 180 0.85 -13.19 20.78
CA CYS A 180 0.59 -12.10 19.85
C CYS A 180 1.36 -12.38 18.55
N VAL A 181 0.64 -12.38 17.43
CA VAL A 181 1.17 -12.81 16.13
C VAL A 181 0.79 -11.82 15.02
N PRO A 182 1.56 -11.73 13.94
CA PRO A 182 1.10 -11.03 12.74
C PRO A 182 0.01 -11.85 12.02
N PRO A 183 -0.80 -11.25 11.12
CA PRO A 183 -1.83 -11.94 10.36
C PRO A 183 -1.34 -13.16 9.58
N ASN A 184 -0.09 -13.16 9.16
CA ASN A 184 0.54 -14.29 8.45
C ASN A 184 0.41 -15.61 9.21
N ALA A 185 0.49 -15.59 10.54
CA ALA A 185 0.41 -16.77 11.38
C ALA A 185 -0.99 -17.40 11.40
N LEU A 186 -2.04 -16.66 11.07
CA LEU A 186 -3.41 -17.20 11.01
C LEU A 186 -3.55 -18.32 9.98
N ALA A 187 -2.86 -18.22 8.85
CA ALA A 187 -2.90 -19.25 7.80
C ALA A 187 -2.19 -20.57 8.19
N THR A 188 -1.47 -20.58 9.29
CA THR A 188 -0.67 -21.75 9.76
C THR A 188 -0.95 -22.12 11.21
N LEU A 189 -2.14 -21.76 11.73
CA LEU A 189 -2.56 -22.14 13.07
C LEU A 189 -2.57 -23.67 13.22
N SER A 190 -1.89 -24.17 14.27
CA SER A 190 -1.78 -25.59 14.56
C SER A 190 -2.80 -26.09 15.59
N SER A 191 -3.52 -25.19 16.24
CA SER A 191 -4.52 -25.49 17.25
C SER A 191 -5.62 -24.42 17.30
N PRO A 192 -6.84 -24.80 17.74
CA PRO A 192 -7.94 -23.83 17.85
C PRO A 192 -7.71 -22.87 19.02
N TRP A 193 -8.20 -21.65 18.87
CA TRP A 193 -8.26 -20.63 19.92
C TRP A 193 -9.69 -20.34 20.30
N ALA A 194 -9.93 -20.10 21.57
CA ALA A 194 -11.27 -19.79 22.07
C ALA A 194 -11.70 -18.35 21.73
N ARG A 195 -10.74 -17.42 21.70
CA ARG A 195 -10.97 -15.99 21.46
C ARG A 195 -9.85 -15.37 20.62
N PHE A 196 -10.22 -14.33 19.88
CA PHE A 196 -9.29 -13.55 19.06
C PHE A 196 -9.41 -12.08 19.41
N THR A 197 -8.27 -11.38 19.50
CA THR A 197 -8.25 -9.93 19.65
C THR A 197 -7.45 -9.33 18.49
N VAL A 198 -8.13 -8.59 17.63
CA VAL A 198 -7.52 -7.89 16.48
C VAL A 198 -7.12 -6.49 16.94
N VAL A 199 -5.83 -6.17 16.82
CA VAL A 199 -5.27 -4.88 17.26
C VAL A 199 -4.98 -4.02 16.05
N GLY A 200 -5.78 -2.96 15.84
CA GLY A 200 -5.66 -2.03 14.70
C GLY A 200 -6.89 -2.02 13.80
N SER A 201 -7.23 -0.85 13.28
CA SER A 201 -8.46 -0.58 12.51
C SER A 201 -8.24 -0.26 11.02
N GLY A 202 -7.00 -0.43 10.52
CA GLY A 202 -6.68 -0.27 9.10
C GLY A 202 -7.14 -1.46 8.25
N LYS A 203 -6.78 -1.43 6.93
CA LYS A 203 -7.10 -2.49 5.97
C LYS A 203 -6.74 -3.89 6.51
N THR A 204 -5.56 -4.03 7.12
CA THR A 204 -5.11 -5.31 7.70
C THR A 204 -6.05 -5.83 8.80
N GLY A 205 -6.49 -4.96 9.71
CA GLY A 205 -7.44 -5.32 10.76
C GLY A 205 -8.81 -5.69 10.20
N ILE A 206 -9.28 -4.99 9.17
CA ILE A 206 -10.51 -5.30 8.44
C ILE A 206 -10.43 -6.71 7.83
N ASP A 207 -9.35 -7.02 7.11
CA ASP A 207 -9.17 -8.32 6.48
C ASP A 207 -9.11 -9.46 7.49
N VAL A 208 -8.40 -9.25 8.61
CA VAL A 208 -8.35 -10.25 9.70
C VAL A 208 -9.74 -10.49 10.28
N CYS A 209 -10.52 -9.44 10.55
CA CYS A 209 -11.88 -9.56 11.05
C CYS A 209 -12.77 -10.33 10.05
N LEU A 210 -12.71 -9.99 8.77
CA LEU A 210 -13.47 -10.68 7.73
C LEU A 210 -13.04 -12.15 7.61
N TRP A 211 -11.73 -12.41 7.59
CA TRP A 211 -11.18 -13.76 7.52
C TRP A 211 -11.65 -14.65 8.69
N LEU A 212 -11.62 -14.13 9.93
CA LEU A 212 -12.13 -14.86 11.10
C LEU A 212 -13.61 -15.19 10.96
N LEU A 213 -14.42 -14.23 10.50
CA LEU A 213 -15.86 -14.43 10.29
C LEU A 213 -16.14 -15.45 9.17
N GLU A 214 -15.39 -15.44 8.09
CA GLU A 214 -15.47 -16.40 6.99
C GLU A 214 -15.08 -17.82 7.42
N HIS A 215 -14.17 -17.93 8.41
CA HIS A 215 -13.81 -19.22 9.04
C HIS A 215 -14.74 -19.60 10.20
N ASN A 216 -15.93 -19.00 10.27
CA ASN A 216 -16.98 -19.30 11.24
C ASN A 216 -16.60 -19.06 12.70
N VAL A 217 -15.65 -18.15 12.97
CA VAL A 217 -15.42 -17.67 14.33
C VAL A 217 -16.66 -16.88 14.76
N ASP A 218 -17.22 -17.25 15.93
CA ASP A 218 -18.35 -16.53 16.49
C ASP A 218 -17.98 -15.05 16.71
N PRO A 219 -18.73 -14.07 16.18
CA PRO A 219 -18.47 -12.65 16.38
C PRO A 219 -18.29 -12.24 17.84
N ASP A 220 -18.95 -12.92 18.78
CA ASP A 220 -18.82 -12.66 20.22
C ASP A 220 -17.46 -13.12 20.79
N ASN A 221 -16.73 -13.95 20.05
CA ASN A 221 -15.36 -14.36 20.39
C ASN A 221 -14.29 -13.51 19.72
N ILE A 222 -14.68 -12.48 18.96
CA ILE A 222 -13.78 -11.53 18.34
C ILE A 222 -13.86 -10.20 19.11
N THR A 223 -12.71 -9.76 19.63
CA THR A 223 -12.55 -8.38 20.14
C THR A 223 -11.76 -7.59 19.13
N TRP A 224 -12.24 -6.40 18.74
CA TRP A 224 -11.55 -5.53 17.81
C TRP A 224 -11.11 -4.24 18.50
N ILE A 225 -9.80 -4.07 18.69
CA ILE A 225 -9.22 -2.84 19.23
C ILE A 225 -9.05 -1.85 18.10
N MET A 226 -9.83 -0.79 18.16
CA MET A 226 -9.93 0.24 17.15
C MET A 226 -9.56 1.59 17.75
N PRO A 227 -8.27 2.02 17.61
CA PRO A 227 -7.82 3.29 18.20
C PRO A 227 -8.57 4.49 17.66
N ARG A 228 -8.91 4.48 16.39
CA ARG A 228 -9.73 5.48 15.71
C ARG A 228 -10.63 4.78 14.69
N ASP A 229 -11.89 5.18 14.63
CA ASP A 229 -12.76 4.80 13.52
C ASP A 229 -12.35 5.54 12.25
N ALA A 230 -12.42 4.85 11.11
CA ALA A 230 -12.06 5.40 9.81
C ALA A 230 -13.27 5.46 8.87
N TRP A 231 -13.30 6.50 8.03
CA TRP A 231 -14.15 6.53 6.86
C TRP A 231 -13.69 5.47 5.86
N LEU A 232 -14.61 4.65 5.39
CA LEU A 232 -14.39 3.59 4.42
C LEU A 232 -14.98 3.98 3.07
N LEU A 233 -14.24 3.72 2.00
CA LEU A 233 -14.77 3.92 0.64
C LEU A 233 -15.68 2.75 0.24
N ASP A 234 -16.78 3.03 -0.46
CA ASP A 234 -17.61 1.98 -1.07
C ASP A 234 -16.94 1.47 -2.35
N ARG A 235 -16.52 0.20 -2.38
CA ARG A 235 -15.85 -0.40 -3.53
C ARG A 235 -16.70 -0.34 -4.80
N ALA A 236 -18.01 -0.38 -4.70
CA ALA A 236 -18.88 -0.25 -5.84
C ALA A 236 -18.76 1.11 -6.57
N ARG A 237 -18.22 2.13 -5.90
CA ARG A 237 -17.97 3.46 -6.47
C ARG A 237 -16.57 3.58 -7.11
N ILE A 238 -15.69 2.62 -6.85
CA ILE A 238 -14.29 2.60 -7.32
C ILE A 238 -14.14 1.41 -8.27
N GLN A 239 -14.73 1.53 -9.45
CA GLN A 239 -14.69 0.50 -10.47
C GLN A 239 -14.10 1.05 -11.76
N PRO A 240 -13.35 0.25 -12.54
CA PRO A 240 -12.92 0.64 -13.87
C PRO A 240 -14.13 1.02 -14.70
N ARG A 241 -14.02 2.12 -15.46
CA ARG A 241 -15.09 2.48 -16.41
C ARG A 241 -14.98 1.53 -17.59
N LEU A 242 -15.92 0.62 -17.71
CA LEU A 242 -16.14 -0.09 -18.94
C LEU A 242 -16.80 0.86 -19.96
N GLU A 243 -16.40 0.75 -21.23
CA GLU A 243 -17.06 1.46 -22.34
C GLU A 243 -18.54 1.07 -22.32
N GLY A 244 -19.43 2.05 -22.19
CA GLY A 244 -20.88 1.81 -22.08
C GLY A 244 -21.43 1.63 -20.65
N ALA A 245 -20.60 1.63 -19.63
CA ALA A 245 -21.09 1.60 -18.24
C ALA A 245 -21.92 2.87 -17.92
N PRO A 246 -23.05 2.73 -17.21
CA PRO A 246 -23.84 3.90 -16.81
C PRO A 246 -22.94 4.85 -15.98
N LYS A 247 -22.96 6.14 -16.33
CA LYS A 247 -22.33 7.15 -15.47
C LYS A 247 -22.95 7.01 -14.07
N PRO A 248 -22.16 7.07 -12.98
CA PRO A 248 -22.73 7.10 -11.64
C PRO A 248 -23.78 8.20 -11.60
N ALA A 249 -25.03 7.85 -11.32
CA ALA A 249 -26.17 8.73 -11.43
C ALA A 249 -26.07 10.01 -10.57
N ASP A 250 -25.13 10.05 -9.62
CA ASP A 250 -25.04 11.08 -8.58
C ASP A 250 -23.67 11.75 -8.45
N SER A 251 -22.86 11.81 -9.51
CA SER A 251 -21.57 12.54 -9.43
C SER A 251 -21.73 14.04 -9.14
N GLY A 252 -22.92 14.61 -9.22
CA GLY A 252 -23.20 15.99 -8.87
C GLY A 252 -23.85 16.20 -7.50
N ALA A 253 -24.53 15.18 -6.95
CA ALA A 253 -25.30 15.37 -5.71
C ALA A 253 -24.39 15.61 -4.48
N TRP A 254 -23.23 14.95 -4.40
CA TRP A 254 -22.27 15.19 -3.34
C TRP A 254 -21.61 16.56 -3.44
N MET A 255 -21.31 17.03 -4.67
CA MET A 255 -20.73 18.35 -4.90
C MET A 255 -21.70 19.45 -4.49
N HIS A 256 -22.99 19.26 -4.77
CA HIS A 256 -24.02 20.19 -4.32
C HIS A 256 -24.13 20.23 -2.79
N GLY A 257 -24.09 19.08 -2.12
CA GLY A 257 -24.07 19.01 -0.65
C GLY A 257 -22.81 19.67 -0.04
N ALA A 258 -21.63 19.42 -0.63
CA ALA A 258 -20.38 20.01 -0.17
C ALA A 258 -20.33 21.54 -0.34
N LEU A 259 -20.95 22.10 -1.42
CA LEU A 259 -21.00 23.54 -1.68
C LEU A 259 -21.88 24.31 -0.68
N HIS A 260 -22.80 23.65 0.02
CA HIS A 260 -23.71 24.26 1.00
C HIS A 260 -23.37 23.91 2.45
N ALA A 261 -22.35 23.09 2.68
CA ALA A 261 -21.89 22.71 4.01
C ALA A 261 -21.11 23.85 4.67
N GLU A 262 -21.37 24.10 5.93
CA GLU A 262 -20.67 25.11 6.74
C GLU A 262 -19.52 24.50 7.54
N THR A 263 -19.55 23.17 7.72
CA THR A 263 -18.55 22.41 8.50
C THR A 263 -18.05 21.18 7.73
N ILE A 264 -16.87 20.72 8.11
CA ILE A 264 -16.29 19.47 7.56
C ILE A 264 -17.20 18.27 7.85
N ASP A 265 -17.78 18.20 9.03
CA ASP A 265 -18.69 17.12 9.43
C ASP A 265 -19.95 17.08 8.54
N GLU A 266 -20.49 18.21 8.13
CA GLU A 266 -21.60 18.28 7.19
C GLU A 266 -21.19 17.80 5.79
N VAL A 267 -19.98 18.14 5.32
CA VAL A 267 -19.46 17.62 4.05
C VAL A 267 -19.33 16.10 4.11
N LEU A 268 -18.73 15.56 5.17
CA LEU A 268 -18.55 14.13 5.35
C LEU A 268 -19.89 13.38 5.49
N ALA A 269 -20.86 13.98 6.19
CA ALA A 269 -22.22 13.45 6.26
C ALA A 269 -22.90 13.45 4.87
N GLY A 270 -22.67 14.48 4.06
CA GLY A 270 -23.11 14.55 2.65
C GLY A 270 -22.50 13.43 1.80
N PHE A 271 -21.21 13.16 1.96
CA PHE A 271 -20.53 12.05 1.27
C PHE A 271 -21.08 10.68 1.69
N GLU A 272 -21.40 10.50 2.97
CA GLU A 272 -22.03 9.28 3.46
C GLU A 272 -23.46 9.12 2.89
N ALA A 273 -24.25 10.19 2.91
CA ALA A 273 -25.59 10.18 2.34
C ALA A 273 -25.58 9.86 0.83
N ALA A 274 -24.57 10.35 0.10
CA ALA A 274 -24.36 10.02 -1.32
C ALA A 274 -23.78 8.60 -1.53
N GLY A 275 -23.46 7.86 -0.45
CA GLY A 275 -22.92 6.52 -0.51
C GLY A 275 -21.47 6.44 -1.02
N MET A 276 -20.71 7.53 -0.90
CA MET A 276 -19.29 7.58 -1.29
C MET A 276 -18.39 7.01 -0.19
N VAL A 277 -18.74 7.31 1.05
CA VAL A 277 -18.06 6.80 2.24
C VAL A 277 -19.05 6.10 3.16
N MET A 278 -18.51 5.26 4.03
CA MET A 278 -19.27 4.47 4.99
C MET A 278 -18.53 4.47 6.33
N ARG A 279 -19.24 4.21 7.41
CA ARG A 279 -18.68 4.01 8.75
C ARG A 279 -19.06 2.65 9.32
N ILE A 280 -18.21 2.09 10.19
CA ILE A 280 -18.48 0.81 10.84
C ILE A 280 -19.64 0.95 11.83
N ALA A 281 -19.54 1.89 12.77
CA ALA A 281 -20.55 2.19 13.77
C ALA A 281 -21.31 3.47 13.38
N PRO A 282 -22.63 3.40 13.11
CA PRO A 282 -23.43 4.57 12.68
C PRO A 282 -23.42 5.72 13.69
N GLU A 283 -23.27 5.40 14.98
CA GLU A 283 -23.26 6.36 16.09
C GLU A 283 -21.91 7.02 16.34
N ILE A 284 -20.84 6.57 15.67
CA ILE A 284 -19.48 7.11 15.85
C ILE A 284 -19.08 7.89 14.61
N THR A 285 -18.69 9.15 14.80
CA THR A 285 -18.08 9.94 13.72
C THR A 285 -16.62 9.53 13.56
N PRO A 286 -16.23 8.99 12.38
CA PRO A 286 -14.84 8.61 12.16
C PRO A 286 -13.91 9.82 12.11
N THR A 287 -12.73 9.67 12.71
CA THR A 287 -11.69 10.72 12.75
C THR A 287 -10.50 10.40 11.84
N ALA A 288 -10.50 9.22 11.22
CA ALA A 288 -9.42 8.80 10.33
C ALA A 288 -9.95 8.58 8.91
N TYR A 289 -9.04 8.73 7.93
CA TYR A 289 -9.24 8.33 6.54
C TYR A 289 -7.91 7.82 5.96
N ARG A 290 -7.89 6.55 5.53
CA ARG A 290 -6.70 5.90 4.97
C ARG A 290 -7.02 5.10 3.70
N CYS A 291 -7.96 5.55 2.92
CA CYS A 291 -8.41 4.91 1.68
C CYS A 291 -8.85 3.44 1.83
N ALA A 292 -9.14 2.96 3.02
CA ALA A 292 -9.65 1.60 3.21
C ALA A 292 -11.00 1.47 2.47
N THR A 293 -11.09 0.41 1.66
CA THR A 293 -12.21 0.22 0.73
C THR A 293 -12.86 -1.12 1.02
N VAL A 294 -14.18 -1.13 1.20
CA VAL A 294 -14.98 -2.33 1.47
C VAL A 294 -16.26 -2.32 0.63
N THR A 295 -16.88 -3.49 0.50
CA THR A 295 -18.26 -3.58 0.00
C THR A 295 -19.27 -3.39 1.12
N ARG A 296 -20.54 -3.16 0.77
CA ARG A 296 -21.63 -3.13 1.76
C ARG A 296 -21.83 -4.48 2.43
N THR A 297 -21.55 -5.58 1.73
CA THR A 297 -21.59 -6.95 2.27
C THR A 297 -20.50 -7.17 3.31
N GLU A 298 -19.26 -6.76 3.01
CA GLU A 298 -18.14 -6.80 3.97
C GLU A 298 -18.45 -5.93 5.21
N LEU A 299 -18.97 -4.72 5.00
CA LEU A 299 -19.37 -3.83 6.09
C LEU A 299 -20.46 -4.46 6.99
N ALA A 300 -21.46 -5.09 6.38
CA ALA A 300 -22.51 -5.80 7.14
C ALA A 300 -21.90 -6.95 7.97
N SER A 301 -20.94 -7.68 7.44
CA SER A 301 -20.22 -8.73 8.16
C SER A 301 -19.42 -8.15 9.34
N LEU A 302 -18.64 -7.08 9.12
CA LEU A 302 -17.87 -6.42 10.19
C LEU A 302 -18.76 -5.91 11.32
N ARG A 303 -19.95 -5.42 11.03
CA ARG A 303 -20.93 -4.92 12.01
C ARG A 303 -21.52 -6.03 12.92
N ARG A 304 -21.26 -7.31 12.61
CA ARG A 304 -21.59 -8.43 13.51
C ARG A 304 -20.69 -8.46 14.74
N ILE A 305 -19.44 -7.96 14.65
CA ILE A 305 -18.51 -7.85 15.77
C ILE A 305 -18.99 -6.72 16.68
N LYS A 306 -19.39 -7.05 17.91
CA LYS A 306 -19.92 -6.10 18.89
C LYS A 306 -18.86 -5.66 19.91
N ASN A 307 -17.86 -6.51 20.16
CA ASN A 307 -16.79 -6.24 21.12
C ASN A 307 -15.72 -5.31 20.50
N ILE A 308 -16.07 -4.03 20.30
CA ILE A 308 -15.14 -3.02 19.76
C ILE A 308 -14.62 -2.15 20.89
N VAL A 309 -13.30 -2.15 21.08
CA VAL A 309 -12.61 -1.37 22.14
C VAL A 309 -12.01 -0.09 21.52
N ARG A 310 -12.46 1.07 22.01
CA ARG A 310 -12.12 2.41 21.50
C ARG A 310 -11.39 3.27 22.54
N HIS A 311 -10.36 2.70 23.18
CA HIS A 311 -9.59 3.37 24.23
C HIS A 311 -8.24 3.93 23.77
N GLY A 312 -8.10 4.22 22.48
CA GLY A 312 -6.84 4.69 21.90
C GLY A 312 -5.85 3.58 21.62
N LYS A 313 -4.56 3.91 21.62
CA LYS A 313 -3.49 2.98 21.28
C LYS A 313 -3.18 2.03 22.44
N VAL A 314 -2.94 0.76 22.11
CA VAL A 314 -2.42 -0.22 23.06
C VAL A 314 -1.01 0.19 23.46
N GLN A 315 -0.72 0.15 24.77
CA GLN A 315 0.61 0.34 25.36
C GLN A 315 1.22 -0.99 25.80
N ARG A 316 0.37 -1.87 26.36
CA ARG A 316 0.82 -3.17 26.84
C ARG A 316 -0.31 -4.21 26.78
N ILE A 317 0.05 -5.44 26.42
CA ILE A 317 -0.80 -6.62 26.55
C ILE A 317 -0.21 -7.53 27.63
N GLY A 318 -0.96 -7.73 28.71
CA GLY A 318 -0.67 -8.65 29.79
C GLY A 318 -1.48 -9.94 29.68
N LEU A 319 -1.29 -10.88 30.62
CA LEU A 319 -2.01 -12.16 30.67
C LEU A 319 -3.50 -11.97 30.99
N ASP A 320 -3.82 -10.97 31.79
CA ASP A 320 -5.16 -10.69 32.33
C ASP A 320 -5.66 -9.28 32.02
N SER A 321 -4.89 -8.46 31.30
CA SER A 321 -5.23 -7.08 31.03
C SER A 321 -4.60 -6.53 29.75
N VAL A 322 -5.27 -5.56 29.14
CA VAL A 322 -4.75 -4.72 28.05
C VAL A 322 -4.74 -3.27 28.55
N THR A 323 -3.57 -2.65 28.51
CA THR A 323 -3.37 -1.26 28.94
C THR A 323 -3.33 -0.35 27.72
N PHE A 324 -4.08 0.72 27.80
CA PHE A 324 -4.12 1.86 26.86
C PHE A 324 -3.50 3.09 27.53
N ASP A 325 -3.54 4.24 26.88
CA ASP A 325 -2.94 5.48 27.42
C ASP A 325 -3.45 5.84 28.83
N GLU A 326 -4.78 5.75 29.06
CA GLU A 326 -5.41 6.21 30.30
C GLU A 326 -6.20 5.11 31.04
N ILE A 327 -6.38 3.95 30.42
CA ILE A 327 -7.24 2.90 30.96
C ILE A 327 -6.64 1.51 30.80
N THR A 328 -6.94 0.64 31.72
CA THR A 328 -6.63 -0.79 31.62
C THR A 328 -7.94 -1.58 31.65
N VAL A 329 -8.12 -2.48 30.70
CA VAL A 329 -9.27 -3.35 30.61
C VAL A 329 -8.85 -4.80 30.84
N ALA A 330 -9.77 -5.63 31.36
CA ALA A 330 -9.51 -7.04 31.56
C ALA A 330 -9.31 -7.76 30.22
N ALA A 331 -8.34 -8.65 30.15
CA ALA A 331 -8.15 -9.59 29.05
C ALA A 331 -8.76 -10.96 29.40
N HIS A 332 -9.18 -11.69 28.37
CA HIS A 332 -9.67 -13.05 28.54
C HIS A 332 -8.53 -14.06 28.36
N PRO A 333 -8.37 -15.03 29.29
CA PRO A 333 -7.43 -16.12 29.12
C PRO A 333 -7.70 -16.90 27.82
N GLY A 334 -6.64 -17.43 27.20
CA GLY A 334 -6.76 -18.19 25.95
C GLY A 334 -7.09 -17.37 24.72
N THR A 335 -6.78 -16.07 24.74
CA THR A 335 -6.91 -15.16 23.62
C THR A 335 -5.67 -15.16 22.75
N LEU A 336 -5.83 -15.30 21.43
CA LEU A 336 -4.80 -14.99 20.44
C LEU A 336 -4.94 -13.51 20.02
N TYR A 337 -3.88 -12.74 20.21
CA TYR A 337 -3.80 -11.37 19.72
C TYR A 337 -3.21 -11.35 18.31
N ILE A 338 -3.81 -10.57 17.43
CA ILE A 338 -3.35 -10.40 16.06
C ILE A 338 -2.95 -8.93 15.87
N ASP A 339 -1.64 -8.70 15.70
CA ASP A 339 -1.11 -7.36 15.49
C ASP A 339 -1.35 -6.88 14.05
N CYS A 340 -2.16 -5.83 13.91
CA CYS A 340 -2.47 -5.18 12.65
C CYS A 340 -2.06 -3.69 12.68
N THR A 341 -1.06 -3.32 13.50
CA THR A 341 -0.72 -1.92 13.79
C THR A 341 0.39 -1.35 12.90
N ALA A 342 0.90 -2.09 11.92
CA ALA A 342 1.85 -1.55 10.96
C ALA A 342 1.23 -0.36 10.19
N ASP A 343 2.02 0.70 9.99
CA ASP A 343 1.52 1.93 9.37
C ASP A 343 1.14 1.76 7.89
N GLY A 344 1.59 0.69 7.24
CA GLY A 344 1.51 0.57 5.80
C GLY A 344 2.49 1.56 5.15
N LEU A 345 1.97 2.61 4.53
CA LEU A 345 2.77 3.72 4.02
C LEU A 345 3.28 4.58 5.17
N GLU A 346 4.60 4.77 5.26
CA GLU A 346 5.20 5.66 6.26
C GLU A 346 4.83 7.11 5.94
N ARG A 347 4.45 7.86 6.99
CA ARG A 347 4.23 9.29 6.85
C ARG A 347 5.56 10.00 6.75
N ARG A 348 5.85 10.47 5.56
CA ARG A 348 7.02 11.32 5.29
C ARG A 348 6.57 12.66 4.74
N PRO A 349 7.31 13.74 5.00
CA PRO A 349 7.08 15.02 4.35
C PRO A 349 7.12 14.84 2.83
N THR A 350 6.25 15.53 2.11
CA THR A 350 6.40 15.60 0.65
C THR A 350 7.67 16.39 0.31
N VAL A 351 8.40 15.89 -0.69
CA VAL A 351 9.58 16.57 -1.25
C VAL A 351 9.39 16.76 -2.75
N PRO A 352 10.07 17.68 -3.40
CA PRO A 352 10.06 17.76 -4.87
C PRO A 352 10.36 16.38 -5.46
N MET A 353 9.56 15.95 -6.43
CA MET A 353 9.71 14.61 -7.02
C MET A 353 10.96 14.52 -7.88
N PHE A 354 11.28 15.59 -8.62
CA PHE A 354 12.40 15.65 -9.55
C PHE A 354 13.47 16.60 -9.03
N SER A 355 14.72 16.16 -9.08
CA SER A 355 15.92 16.96 -8.88
C SER A 355 16.98 16.53 -9.89
N GLU A 356 18.04 17.29 -10.07
CA GLU A 356 19.09 17.09 -11.08
C GLU A 356 19.57 15.62 -11.16
N SER A 357 19.80 14.96 -10.01
CA SER A 357 20.36 13.61 -9.96
C SER A 357 19.36 12.54 -9.47
N ARG A 358 18.15 12.93 -9.03
CA ARG A 358 17.22 11.98 -8.37
C ARG A 358 15.76 12.25 -8.71
N ILE A 359 15.03 11.15 -8.85
CA ILE A 359 13.55 11.12 -8.85
C ILE A 359 13.12 10.40 -7.58
N THR A 360 12.36 11.09 -6.72
CA THR A 360 11.80 10.50 -5.48
C THR A 360 10.32 10.21 -5.71
N LEU A 361 10.00 8.94 -5.99
CA LEU A 361 8.63 8.55 -6.34
C LEU A 361 7.68 8.72 -5.15
N GLN A 362 6.65 9.51 -5.37
CA GLN A 362 5.59 9.81 -4.41
C GLN A 362 4.24 9.80 -5.13
N PRO A 363 3.11 9.61 -4.43
CA PRO A 363 1.80 9.74 -5.04
C PRO A 363 1.56 11.16 -5.55
N VAL A 364 1.07 11.31 -6.78
CA VAL A 364 0.49 12.55 -7.30
C VAL A 364 -1.03 12.58 -7.07
N ILE A 365 -1.62 11.39 -6.95
CA ILE A 365 -2.99 11.19 -6.50
C ILE A 365 -2.93 10.24 -5.29
N PRO A 366 -3.49 10.60 -4.13
CA PRO A 366 -3.49 9.75 -2.95
C PRO A 366 -4.07 8.36 -3.25
N CYS A 367 -3.45 7.33 -2.69
CA CYS A 367 -3.87 5.94 -2.83
C CYS A 367 -3.80 5.35 -4.25
N GLN A 368 -3.14 6.05 -5.20
CA GLN A 368 -2.91 5.61 -6.58
C GLN A 368 -1.41 5.58 -6.89
N GLN A 369 -0.66 4.75 -6.16
CA GLN A 369 0.81 4.70 -6.21
C GLN A 369 1.33 4.25 -7.57
N VAL A 370 0.72 3.21 -8.16
CA VAL A 370 1.14 2.64 -9.45
C VAL A 370 0.94 3.65 -10.58
N PHE A 371 -0.26 4.24 -10.65
CA PHE A 371 -0.54 5.33 -11.58
C PHE A 371 0.44 6.49 -11.42
N SER A 372 0.68 6.92 -10.17
CA SER A 372 1.56 8.05 -9.89
C SER A 372 3.00 7.81 -10.37
N ALA A 373 3.51 6.59 -10.21
CA ALA A 373 4.84 6.22 -10.67
C ALA A 373 4.94 6.14 -12.20
N ALA A 374 3.93 5.57 -12.86
CA ALA A 374 3.85 5.55 -14.33
C ALA A 374 3.75 6.98 -14.89
N PHE A 375 2.93 7.82 -14.28
CA PHE A 375 2.78 9.23 -14.67
C PHE A 375 4.09 10.02 -14.48
N ALA A 376 4.83 9.78 -13.38
CA ALA A 376 6.14 10.39 -13.17
C ALA A 376 7.16 9.99 -14.26
N ALA A 377 7.14 8.73 -14.71
CA ALA A 377 8.00 8.26 -15.80
C ALA A 377 7.63 8.92 -17.14
N HIS A 378 6.34 9.07 -17.42
CA HIS A 378 5.86 9.81 -18.60
C HIS A 378 6.33 11.27 -18.57
N VAL A 379 6.18 11.94 -17.43
CA VAL A 379 6.62 13.35 -17.27
C VAL A 379 8.14 13.47 -17.38
N GLU A 380 8.92 12.50 -16.86
CA GLU A 380 10.38 12.46 -17.05
C GLU A 380 10.75 12.34 -18.53
N ALA A 381 10.04 11.51 -19.29
CA ALA A 381 10.28 11.31 -20.72
C ALA A 381 9.87 12.54 -21.58
N ALA A 382 8.76 13.19 -21.20
CA ALA A 382 8.13 14.22 -22.04
C ALA A 382 8.65 15.65 -21.82
N TYR A 383 9.18 15.96 -20.64
CA TYR A 383 9.59 17.31 -20.26
C TYR A 383 11.08 17.39 -19.92
N GLY A 384 11.75 18.51 -20.22
CA GLY A 384 13.18 18.70 -19.96
C GLY A 384 13.52 19.52 -18.71
N ASP A 385 12.53 20.19 -18.12
CA ASP A 385 12.69 21.15 -17.03
C ASP A 385 12.11 20.62 -15.72
N ASP A 386 12.88 20.61 -14.64
CA ASP A 386 12.46 20.03 -13.36
C ASP A 386 11.43 20.88 -12.62
N ASP A 387 11.39 22.20 -12.81
CA ASP A 387 10.36 23.05 -12.22
C ASP A 387 8.99 22.75 -12.86
N VAL A 388 8.98 22.55 -14.19
CA VAL A 388 7.79 22.11 -14.93
C VAL A 388 7.36 20.72 -14.48
N ARG A 389 8.29 19.76 -14.40
CA ARG A 389 8.02 18.39 -13.91
C ARG A 389 7.43 18.37 -12.50
N ASN A 390 8.01 19.14 -11.58
CA ASN A 390 7.58 19.25 -10.19
C ASN A 390 6.21 19.94 -10.06
N THR A 391 5.88 20.84 -10.97
CA THR A 391 4.55 21.46 -11.03
C THR A 391 3.49 20.45 -11.47
N ILE A 392 3.80 19.64 -12.50
CA ILE A 392 2.89 18.61 -13.03
C ILE A 392 2.73 17.45 -12.03
N CYS A 393 3.84 17.00 -11.45
CA CYS A 393 3.90 15.88 -10.50
C CYS A 393 3.98 16.36 -9.04
N ALA A 394 3.29 17.45 -8.68
CA ALA A 394 3.24 17.89 -7.28
C ALA A 394 2.78 16.75 -6.37
N PRO A 395 3.61 16.30 -5.39
CA PRO A 395 3.27 15.16 -4.57
C PRO A 395 2.08 15.43 -3.65
N SER A 396 1.22 14.45 -3.50
CA SER A 396 0.11 14.46 -2.56
C SER A 396 0.43 13.61 -1.34
N PRO A 397 0.32 14.14 -0.11
CA PRO A 397 0.60 13.38 1.09
C PRO A 397 -0.40 12.24 1.27
N HIS A 398 0.04 11.14 1.90
CA HIS A 398 -0.87 10.05 2.24
C HIS A 398 -1.86 10.50 3.33
N PRO A 399 -3.18 10.35 3.11
CA PRO A 399 -4.18 10.79 4.05
C PRO A 399 -4.17 9.97 5.35
N ASP A 400 -4.52 10.60 6.47
CA ASP A 400 -4.70 9.95 7.76
C ASP A 400 -5.91 10.44 8.54
N ASP A 401 -6.17 11.75 8.52
CA ASP A 401 -7.27 12.35 9.23
C ASP A 401 -8.50 12.51 8.33
N ALA A 402 -9.69 12.58 8.92
CA ALA A 402 -10.92 12.73 8.16
C ALA A 402 -10.92 14.00 7.26
N GLN A 403 -10.19 15.03 7.67
CA GLN A 403 -10.01 16.25 6.88
C GLN A 403 -9.24 16.03 5.58
N ASP A 404 -8.31 15.06 5.57
CA ASP A 404 -7.53 14.74 4.38
C ASP A 404 -8.41 14.15 3.26
N LEU A 405 -9.59 13.59 3.61
CA LEU A 405 -10.58 13.15 2.63
C LEU A 405 -11.08 14.32 1.76
N LEU A 406 -11.27 15.50 2.34
CA LEU A 406 -11.63 16.69 1.57
C LEU A 406 -10.52 17.09 0.60
N GLY A 407 -9.28 17.14 1.07
CA GLY A 407 -8.12 17.41 0.24
C GLY A 407 -8.03 16.42 -0.93
N TYR A 408 -8.19 15.13 -0.64
CA TYR A 408 -8.25 14.06 -1.64
C TYR A 408 -9.34 14.30 -2.69
N MET A 409 -10.55 14.62 -2.27
CA MET A 409 -11.66 14.86 -3.20
C MET A 409 -11.43 16.12 -4.05
N ILE A 410 -10.95 17.20 -3.45
CA ILE A 410 -10.61 18.43 -4.19
C ILE A 410 -9.52 18.16 -5.22
N GLU A 411 -8.45 17.45 -4.85
CA GLU A 411 -7.36 17.10 -5.77
C GLU A 411 -7.83 16.27 -6.97
N ILE A 412 -8.61 15.20 -6.72
CA ILE A 412 -9.15 14.39 -7.82
C ILE A 412 -9.96 15.24 -8.81
N TYR A 413 -10.83 16.13 -8.31
CA TYR A 413 -11.72 16.91 -9.18
C TYR A 413 -11.05 18.14 -9.78
N SER A 414 -9.97 18.65 -9.23
CA SER A 414 -9.26 19.79 -9.81
C SER A 414 -8.25 19.38 -10.90
N ARG A 415 -7.87 18.10 -10.94
CA ARG A 415 -6.91 17.56 -11.93
C ARG A 415 -7.56 16.77 -13.06
N VAL A 416 -8.88 16.56 -13.01
CA VAL A 416 -9.71 15.91 -14.04
C VAL A 416 -10.53 16.95 -14.81
#